data_5bd5af96db04e2021f34603c4a71261f
#
_entry.id   5bd5af96db04e2021f34603c4a71261f
#
_cell.length_a   1.000
_cell.length_b   1.000
_cell.length_c   1.000
_cell.angle_alpha   90.00
_cell.angle_beta   90.00
_cell.angle_gamma   90.00
#
_symmetry.space_group_name_H-M   'P 1'
#
loop_
_entity.id
_entity.type
_entity.pdbx_description
1 polymer ?
#
loop_
_entity_poly.entity_id
_entity_poly.type
_entity_poly.pdbx_seq_one_letter_code
_entity_poly.pdbx_strand_id
1 'polypeptide(L)'
;MSQRKITKQEADIRYSNWIATLIDIIKPTNLYLYGGRGVSKSTEILAKRTIDVIYDMPRASFAFVADTYVNLLTNIVPAIIHGWETRQNFFENVHYVVDKPPLPHWKTSYIKTFSYKHTISTFNGCKFFLISLDRPSTAAGISVVHHFGDEAKYLLESKLRKLFPTLRGDYMLYGKSHYFMGQTFCSDMADPSIKEDDWMLRMEKNMDKQQIIKIIQTAIVLNEINWELFYAEKEQADPVKIELIKRKQKRWMERLGMIRQNSTFFYIVSSFANADILTLKYFENLLATLTFEEFKTSVLSIRKTLEKSARFYGNLSDKHFYDDGYNHEYYDQFGLSDNITQVSSGLKYIIPDKPLEGGLDAGNMFSLVIGQEQGRNYRVLKGMYTITPESIRELANKFITFFEPHKRKILYLYHDRSTNQYAKMGRDMASLIKHDIEIDAQGKRTGWLVQQMNVGQGNILHYDEYLLMNVMMGEKDKRLPNLLIDKYECKELKSQLEICPLGKNAKGQIIKIKKGDHLPSKRLAMESTNFTDALKYLICRPKWIAIAKQRQNSVSSDVNIR
;
A
#
# COMPACT_ATOMS: atom_id res chain seq x y z
N MET A 1 -17.74 -16.43 45.64
CA MET A 1 -18.74 -16.85 44.64
C MET A 1 -18.09 -17.86 43.70
N SER A 2 -18.62 -19.11 43.67
CA SER A 2 -18.13 -20.13 42.72
C SER A 2 -18.42 -19.65 41.30
N GLN A 3 -17.40 -19.40 40.49
CA GLN A 3 -17.58 -19.13 39.04
C GLN A 3 -18.12 -20.39 38.39
N ARG A 4 -19.41 -20.38 38.05
CA ARG A 4 -20.03 -21.43 37.30
C ARG A 4 -19.43 -21.43 35.89
N LYS A 5 -18.78 -22.52 35.49
CA LYS A 5 -18.24 -22.67 34.15
C LYS A 5 -19.41 -22.65 33.15
N ILE A 6 -19.37 -21.66 32.23
CA ILE A 6 -20.30 -21.58 31.09
C ILE A 6 -19.95 -22.71 30.14
N THR A 7 -20.95 -23.50 29.77
CA THR A 7 -20.77 -24.58 28.78
C THR A 7 -20.71 -24.01 27.36
N LYS A 8 -20.05 -24.73 26.43
CA LYS A 8 -19.92 -24.34 25.02
C LYS A 8 -21.28 -24.08 24.31
N GLN A 9 -22.38 -24.63 24.85
CA GLN A 9 -23.75 -24.44 24.36
C GLN A 9 -24.39 -23.11 24.83
N GLU A 10 -23.80 -22.46 25.83
CA GLU A 10 -24.34 -21.23 26.46
C GLU A 10 -23.67 -19.94 25.95
N ALA A 11 -22.54 -20.05 25.26
CA ALA A 11 -21.83 -18.88 24.72
C ALA A 11 -21.17 -19.23 23.38
N ASP A 12 -21.26 -18.31 22.44
CA ASP A 12 -20.49 -18.35 21.18
C ASP A 12 -19.05 -17.90 21.48
N ILE A 13 -18.15 -18.85 21.70
CA ILE A 13 -16.76 -18.59 22.05
C ILE A 13 -15.98 -18.37 20.76
N ARG A 14 -15.48 -17.14 20.56
CA ARG A 14 -14.64 -16.77 19.43
C ARG A 14 -13.23 -16.48 19.92
N TYR A 15 -12.26 -16.96 19.15
CA TYR A 15 -10.88 -16.58 19.38
C TYR A 15 -10.64 -15.17 18.86
N SER A 16 -9.99 -14.35 19.67
CA SER A 16 -9.52 -13.01 19.30
C SER A 16 -8.15 -12.77 19.95
N ASN A 17 -7.24 -12.15 19.23
CA ASN A 17 -5.95 -11.79 19.82
C ASN A 17 -6.13 -10.65 20.85
N TRP A 18 -5.16 -10.51 21.76
CA TRP A 18 -5.29 -9.56 22.88
C TRP A 18 -5.44 -8.09 22.43
N ILE A 19 -4.79 -7.67 21.32
CA ILE A 19 -4.91 -6.29 20.85
C ILE A 19 -6.30 -6.01 20.24
N ALA A 20 -6.85 -6.96 19.49
CA ALA A 20 -8.21 -6.84 18.97
C ALA A 20 -9.22 -6.80 20.12
N THR A 21 -9.05 -7.63 21.14
CA THR A 21 -9.87 -7.61 22.37
C THR A 21 -9.75 -6.28 23.11
N LEU A 22 -8.53 -5.75 23.26
CA LEU A 22 -8.31 -4.44 23.91
C LEU A 22 -8.99 -3.31 23.14
N ILE A 23 -8.87 -3.30 21.81
CA ILE A 23 -9.54 -2.30 20.96
C ILE A 23 -11.07 -2.42 21.07
N ASP A 24 -11.61 -3.64 21.14
CA ASP A 24 -13.06 -3.85 21.31
C ASP A 24 -13.56 -3.41 22.71
N ILE A 25 -12.74 -3.53 23.75
CA ILE A 25 -13.04 -3.00 25.08
C ILE A 25 -13.02 -1.45 25.06
N ILE A 26 -11.99 -0.84 24.48
CA ILE A 26 -11.83 0.61 24.46
C ILE A 26 -12.87 1.25 23.53
N LYS A 27 -13.05 0.75 22.32
CA LYS A 27 -13.91 1.31 21.25
C LYS A 27 -13.71 2.83 21.11
N PRO A 28 -12.50 3.30 20.80
CA PRO A 28 -12.21 4.74 20.77
C PRO A 28 -12.92 5.41 19.60
N THR A 29 -13.11 6.74 19.66
CA THR A 29 -13.56 7.53 18.49
C THR A 29 -12.54 7.39 17.36
N ASN A 30 -11.26 7.65 17.66
CA ASN A 30 -10.16 7.56 16.71
C ASN A 30 -9.24 6.39 17.05
N LEU A 31 -8.96 5.55 16.08
CA LEU A 31 -8.02 4.45 16.20
C LEU A 31 -6.88 4.61 15.19
N TYR A 32 -5.64 4.58 15.66
CA TYR A 32 -4.44 4.54 14.84
C TYR A 32 -3.57 3.38 15.32
N LEU A 33 -3.46 2.34 14.49
CA LEU A 33 -2.78 1.11 14.85
C LEU A 33 -1.64 0.78 13.87
N TYR A 34 -0.42 0.79 14.36
CA TYR A 34 0.67 0.08 13.70
C TYR A 34 0.70 -1.37 14.20
N GLY A 35 0.43 -2.31 13.32
CA GLY A 35 0.42 -3.73 13.64
C GLY A 35 1.24 -4.54 12.66
N GLY A 36 2.11 -5.41 13.14
CA GLY A 36 2.90 -6.29 12.29
C GLY A 36 2.03 -7.18 11.38
N ARG A 37 2.64 -7.77 10.37
CA ARG A 37 1.95 -8.69 9.44
C ARG A 37 1.34 -9.87 10.20
N GLY A 38 0.09 -10.20 9.88
CA GLY A 38 -0.63 -11.30 10.52
C GLY A 38 -1.34 -10.96 11.83
N VAL A 39 -1.33 -9.68 12.29
CA VAL A 39 -2.10 -9.24 13.48
C VAL A 39 -3.61 -9.20 13.22
N SER A 40 -4.06 -9.59 12.03
CA SER A 40 -5.49 -9.57 11.62
C SER A 40 -6.11 -8.17 11.63
N LYS A 41 -5.34 -7.13 11.23
CA LYS A 41 -5.82 -5.74 11.17
C LYS A 41 -7.11 -5.61 10.35
N SER A 42 -7.12 -6.12 9.13
CA SER A 42 -8.22 -5.98 8.17
C SER A 42 -9.39 -6.90 8.52
N THR A 43 -9.10 -8.20 8.72
CA THR A 43 -10.12 -9.26 8.86
C THR A 43 -10.75 -9.33 10.24
N GLU A 44 -10.14 -8.77 11.27
CA GLU A 44 -10.66 -8.78 12.63
C GLU A 44 -10.92 -7.35 13.14
N ILE A 45 -9.89 -6.50 13.22
CA ILE A 45 -10.02 -5.19 13.85
C ILE A 45 -10.88 -4.24 13.00
N LEU A 46 -10.54 -4.03 11.72
CA LEU A 46 -11.32 -3.16 10.84
C LEU A 46 -12.71 -3.73 10.58
N ALA A 47 -12.82 -5.03 10.29
CA ALA A 47 -14.10 -5.69 10.07
C ALA A 47 -15.05 -5.51 11.25
N LYS A 48 -14.58 -5.73 12.49
CA LYS A 48 -15.38 -5.55 13.70
C LYS A 48 -15.79 -4.09 13.91
N ARG A 49 -14.87 -3.14 13.75
CA ARG A 49 -15.17 -1.72 13.93
C ARG A 49 -16.17 -1.19 12.90
N THR A 50 -16.11 -1.66 11.66
CA THR A 50 -17.12 -1.31 10.65
C THR A 50 -18.50 -1.84 11.02
N ILE A 51 -18.59 -3.04 11.57
CA ILE A 51 -19.87 -3.58 12.11
C ILE A 51 -20.36 -2.73 13.28
N ASP A 52 -19.49 -2.35 14.20
CA ASP A 52 -19.88 -1.50 15.35
C ASP A 52 -20.50 -0.17 14.88
N VAL A 53 -19.89 0.51 13.90
CA VAL A 53 -20.45 1.79 13.40
C VAL A 53 -21.72 1.59 12.57
N ILE A 54 -21.86 0.47 11.84
CA ILE A 54 -23.10 0.13 11.13
C ILE A 54 -24.28 0.05 12.10
N TYR A 55 -24.10 -0.63 13.23
CA TYR A 55 -25.17 -0.76 14.22
C TYR A 55 -25.38 0.48 15.06
N ASP A 56 -24.31 1.23 15.37
CA ASP A 56 -24.41 2.42 16.24
C ASP A 56 -24.95 3.65 15.51
N MET A 57 -24.69 3.75 14.20
CA MET A 57 -25.11 4.88 13.37
C MET A 57 -25.89 4.41 12.12
N PRO A 58 -27.10 3.84 12.28
CA PRO A 58 -27.88 3.34 11.14
C PRO A 58 -28.21 4.45 10.16
N ARG A 59 -28.24 4.11 8.86
CA ARG A 59 -28.48 5.02 7.71
C ARG A 59 -27.38 6.04 7.47
N ALA A 60 -26.24 5.95 8.18
CA ALA A 60 -25.10 6.83 8.02
C ALA A 60 -24.29 6.51 6.75
N SER A 61 -23.48 7.46 6.34
CA SER A 61 -22.50 7.29 5.27
C SER A 61 -21.07 7.25 5.84
N PHE A 62 -20.29 6.30 5.39
CA PHE A 62 -18.90 6.06 5.79
C PHE A 62 -17.99 6.08 4.57
N ALA A 63 -16.68 6.11 4.76
CA ALA A 63 -15.71 5.97 3.68
C ALA A 63 -14.64 4.94 4.01
N PHE A 64 -14.36 4.05 3.05
CA PHE A 64 -13.10 3.33 2.96
C PHE A 64 -12.13 4.16 2.12
N VAL A 65 -10.92 4.35 2.65
CA VAL A 65 -9.90 5.22 2.05
C VAL A 65 -8.64 4.42 1.76
N ALA A 66 -8.13 4.51 0.53
CA ALA A 66 -6.82 3.99 0.17
C ALA A 66 -6.04 4.96 -0.71
N ASP A 67 -4.79 4.63 -0.95
CA ASP A 67 -3.89 5.35 -1.85
C ASP A 67 -4.39 5.31 -3.30
N THR A 68 -4.81 4.11 -3.74
CA THR A 68 -5.33 3.84 -5.07
C THR A 68 -6.64 3.07 -5.02
N TYR A 69 -7.41 3.24 -6.09
CA TYR A 69 -8.68 2.52 -6.24
C TYR A 69 -8.46 1.01 -6.42
N VAL A 70 -7.42 0.64 -7.17
CA VAL A 70 -7.05 -0.78 -7.35
C VAL A 70 -6.76 -1.45 -6.02
N ASN A 71 -6.02 -0.79 -5.13
CA ASN A 71 -5.71 -1.33 -3.81
C ASN A 71 -6.97 -1.53 -2.95
N LEU A 72 -7.94 -0.59 -3.04
CA LEU A 72 -9.25 -0.78 -2.40
C LEU A 72 -9.95 -2.04 -2.88
N LEU A 73 -10.05 -2.23 -4.21
CA LEU A 73 -10.81 -3.33 -4.81
C LEU A 73 -10.14 -4.70 -4.65
N THR A 74 -8.81 -4.75 -4.74
CA THR A 74 -8.10 -6.05 -4.77
C THR A 74 -7.62 -6.53 -3.41
N ASN A 75 -7.41 -5.62 -2.45
CA ASN A 75 -6.79 -5.98 -1.19
C ASN A 75 -7.64 -5.60 0.04
N ILE A 76 -8.03 -4.33 0.18
CA ILE A 76 -8.60 -3.82 1.44
C ILE A 76 -10.03 -4.29 1.64
N VAL A 77 -10.91 -3.98 0.69
CA VAL A 77 -12.34 -4.31 0.81
C VAL A 77 -12.57 -5.82 0.83
N PRO A 78 -11.94 -6.65 -0.02
CA PRO A 78 -12.08 -8.09 0.07
C PRO A 78 -11.65 -8.68 1.42
N ALA A 79 -10.56 -8.16 2.03
CA ALA A 79 -10.12 -8.61 3.34
C ALA A 79 -11.12 -8.26 4.46
N ILE A 80 -11.73 -7.07 4.40
CA ILE A 80 -12.76 -6.65 5.36
C ILE A 80 -14.03 -7.47 5.19
N ILE A 81 -14.50 -7.68 3.95
CA ILE A 81 -15.65 -8.53 3.62
C ILE A 81 -15.42 -9.96 4.12
N HIS A 82 -14.25 -10.52 3.87
CA HIS A 82 -13.90 -11.84 4.42
C HIS A 82 -14.03 -11.87 5.95
N GLY A 83 -13.59 -10.82 6.64
CA GLY A 83 -13.77 -10.67 8.08
C GLY A 83 -15.25 -10.54 8.50
N TRP A 84 -16.05 -9.83 7.73
CA TRP A 84 -17.50 -9.73 7.95
C TRP A 84 -18.16 -11.10 7.92
N GLU A 85 -17.89 -11.89 6.89
CA GLU A 85 -18.52 -13.20 6.70
C GLU A 85 -18.02 -14.25 7.69
N THR A 86 -16.69 -14.34 7.85
CA THR A 86 -16.08 -15.41 8.66
C THR A 86 -16.04 -15.13 10.16
N ARG A 87 -16.02 -13.84 10.57
CA ARG A 87 -15.86 -13.43 11.96
C ARG A 87 -17.08 -12.76 12.55
N GLN A 88 -17.92 -12.10 11.72
CA GLN A 88 -19.04 -11.30 12.22
C GLN A 88 -20.41 -11.85 11.80
N ASN A 89 -20.47 -12.96 11.04
CA ASN A 89 -21.70 -13.52 10.48
C ASN A 89 -22.51 -12.48 9.70
N PHE A 90 -21.81 -11.64 8.91
CA PHE A 90 -22.40 -10.56 8.16
C PHE A 90 -22.25 -10.86 6.66
N PHE A 91 -23.31 -11.38 6.03
CA PHE A 91 -23.27 -12.02 4.73
C PHE A 91 -23.84 -11.16 3.62
N GLU A 92 -23.29 -11.32 2.41
CA GLU A 92 -23.80 -10.68 1.20
C GLU A 92 -25.26 -11.11 0.91
N ASN A 93 -26.05 -10.21 0.34
CA ASN A 93 -27.48 -10.33 0.06
C ASN A 93 -28.39 -10.58 1.29
N VAL A 94 -27.82 -10.69 2.49
CA VAL A 94 -28.56 -10.75 3.77
C VAL A 94 -28.36 -9.45 4.55
N HIS A 95 -27.11 -8.99 4.63
CA HIS A 95 -26.75 -7.84 5.45
C HIS A 95 -26.16 -6.69 4.64
N TYR A 96 -25.51 -6.98 3.50
CA TYR A 96 -24.91 -5.98 2.62
C TYR A 96 -25.02 -6.41 1.14
N VAL A 97 -24.85 -5.43 0.25
CA VAL A 97 -24.65 -5.62 -1.20
C VAL A 97 -23.55 -4.67 -1.68
N VAL A 98 -22.84 -5.12 -2.71
CA VAL A 98 -21.71 -4.38 -3.31
C VAL A 98 -22.10 -3.90 -4.70
N ASP A 99 -21.78 -2.65 -5.04
CA ASP A 99 -22.04 -2.02 -6.33
C ASP A 99 -23.51 -2.09 -6.79
N LYS A 100 -24.43 -2.29 -5.86
CA LYS A 100 -25.86 -2.46 -6.11
C LYS A 100 -26.69 -1.57 -5.19
N PRO A 101 -27.89 -1.17 -5.60
CA PRO A 101 -28.84 -0.53 -4.70
C PRO A 101 -29.21 -1.47 -3.56
N PRO A 102 -29.58 -0.93 -2.38
CA PRO A 102 -30.08 -1.75 -1.27
C PRO A 102 -31.30 -2.53 -1.72
N LEU A 103 -31.51 -3.72 -1.16
CA LEU A 103 -32.67 -4.55 -1.46
C LEU A 103 -33.98 -3.81 -1.12
N PRO A 104 -35.09 -4.04 -1.83
CA PRO A 104 -36.32 -3.25 -1.69
C PRO A 104 -36.88 -3.19 -0.26
N HIS A 105 -36.64 -4.21 0.55
CA HIS A 105 -37.10 -4.30 1.94
C HIS A 105 -36.11 -3.71 2.96
N TRP A 106 -34.93 -3.25 2.51
CA TRP A 106 -33.92 -2.65 3.37
C TRP A 106 -34.19 -1.16 3.60
N LYS A 107 -33.66 -0.65 4.72
CA LYS A 107 -33.63 0.80 4.94
C LYS A 107 -32.69 1.47 3.92
N THR A 108 -32.99 2.70 3.59
CA THR A 108 -32.15 3.52 2.71
C THR A 108 -31.38 4.57 3.51
N SER A 109 -30.21 4.98 3.01
CA SER A 109 -29.45 6.09 3.58
C SER A 109 -30.26 7.39 3.56
N TYR A 110 -30.03 8.28 4.50
CA TYR A 110 -30.62 9.64 4.49
C TYR A 110 -30.16 10.44 3.26
N ILE A 111 -28.95 10.23 2.81
CA ILE A 111 -28.41 10.87 1.60
C ILE A 111 -28.74 10.00 0.40
N LYS A 112 -29.58 10.49 -0.52
CA LYS A 112 -29.91 9.81 -1.78
C LYS A 112 -28.65 9.56 -2.59
N THR A 113 -28.57 8.38 -3.19
CA THR A 113 -27.49 7.99 -4.08
C THR A 113 -28.08 7.71 -5.46
N PHE A 114 -27.53 8.34 -6.48
CA PHE A 114 -27.95 8.14 -7.88
C PHE A 114 -27.10 7.05 -8.57
N SER A 115 -25.88 6.82 -8.10
CA SER A 115 -25.03 5.75 -8.58
C SER A 115 -24.53 4.93 -7.41
N TYR A 116 -24.66 3.62 -7.49
CA TYR A 116 -24.18 2.68 -6.47
C TYR A 116 -22.83 2.06 -6.83
N LYS A 117 -22.26 2.45 -7.96
CA LYS A 117 -20.91 2.04 -8.33
C LYS A 117 -19.91 2.51 -7.26
N HIS A 118 -19.02 1.62 -6.85
CA HIS A 118 -18.02 1.88 -5.80
C HIS A 118 -18.62 2.19 -4.43
N THR A 119 -19.74 1.54 -4.13
CA THR A 119 -20.40 1.64 -2.83
C THR A 119 -20.75 0.28 -2.27
N ILE A 120 -20.78 0.18 -0.94
CA ILE A 120 -21.36 -0.95 -0.23
C ILE A 120 -22.58 -0.44 0.51
N SER A 121 -23.74 -1.05 0.28
CA SER A 121 -25.00 -0.72 0.95
C SER A 121 -25.36 -1.81 1.96
N THR A 122 -25.87 -1.42 3.15
CA THR A 122 -26.23 -2.38 4.21
C THR A 122 -27.72 -2.38 4.50
N PHE A 123 -28.20 -3.46 5.10
CA PHE A 123 -29.63 -3.71 5.40
C PHE A 123 -30.29 -2.61 6.24
N ASN A 124 -29.52 -1.94 7.11
CA ASN A 124 -30.02 -0.88 7.97
C ASN A 124 -29.86 0.53 7.36
N GLY A 125 -29.51 0.60 6.08
CA GLY A 125 -29.40 1.83 5.31
C GLY A 125 -28.05 2.51 5.39
N CYS A 126 -27.04 1.94 6.02
CA CYS A 126 -25.68 2.47 5.97
C CYS A 126 -25.08 2.29 4.58
N LYS A 127 -24.11 3.16 4.27
CA LYS A 127 -23.43 3.16 2.99
C LYS A 127 -21.94 3.47 3.17
N PHE A 128 -21.09 2.70 2.54
CA PHE A 128 -19.65 2.94 2.46
C PHE A 128 -19.30 3.45 1.07
N PHE A 129 -18.66 4.60 1.00
CA PHE A 129 -18.03 5.09 -0.23
C PHE A 129 -16.60 4.57 -0.30
N LEU A 130 -16.18 4.12 -1.47
CA LEU A 130 -14.79 3.73 -1.75
C LEU A 130 -14.06 4.94 -2.31
N ILE A 131 -13.15 5.52 -1.53
CA ILE A 131 -12.45 6.76 -1.87
C ILE A 131 -10.97 6.48 -2.07
N SER A 132 -10.47 6.84 -3.25
CA SER A 132 -9.05 6.78 -3.57
C SER A 132 -8.39 8.16 -3.46
N LEU A 133 -7.19 8.21 -2.85
CA LEU A 133 -6.44 9.46 -2.65
C LEU A 133 -5.66 9.92 -3.90
N ASP A 134 -5.62 9.14 -4.96
CA ASP A 134 -5.10 9.61 -6.24
C ASP A 134 -6.07 10.59 -6.93
N ARG A 135 -7.39 10.54 -6.56
CA ARG A 135 -8.42 11.52 -6.96
C ARG A 135 -9.14 12.14 -5.75
N PRO A 136 -8.49 12.90 -4.90
CA PRO A 136 -9.14 13.46 -3.71
C PRO A 136 -10.28 14.42 -4.05
N SER A 137 -10.32 14.98 -5.26
CA SER A 137 -11.40 15.85 -5.73
C SER A 137 -12.74 15.11 -5.94
N THR A 138 -12.74 13.81 -6.20
CA THR A 138 -13.98 13.02 -6.34
C THR A 138 -14.74 12.87 -5.02
N ALA A 139 -14.03 12.99 -3.90
CA ALA A 139 -14.62 13.02 -2.57
C ALA A 139 -15.18 14.41 -2.18
N ALA A 140 -14.87 15.46 -2.94
CA ALA A 140 -15.38 16.81 -2.67
C ALA A 140 -16.91 16.82 -2.78
N GLY A 141 -17.58 17.22 -1.70
CA GLY A 141 -19.05 17.21 -1.63
C GLY A 141 -19.66 15.97 -0.95
N ILE A 142 -18.92 14.89 -0.78
CA ILE A 142 -19.38 13.75 0.04
C ILE A 142 -19.34 14.15 1.51
N SER A 143 -20.36 13.76 2.27
CA SER A 143 -20.41 13.90 3.72
C SER A 143 -20.46 12.53 4.36
N VAL A 144 -19.46 12.22 5.17
CA VAL A 144 -19.34 10.95 5.89
C VAL A 144 -19.15 11.18 7.38
N VAL A 145 -19.53 10.20 8.18
CA VAL A 145 -19.44 10.29 9.64
C VAL A 145 -18.22 9.55 10.22
N HIS A 146 -17.56 8.71 9.41
CA HIS A 146 -16.35 8.00 9.84
C HIS A 146 -15.49 7.60 8.63
N HIS A 147 -14.17 7.70 8.76
CA HIS A 147 -13.21 7.21 7.79
C HIS A 147 -12.56 5.91 8.26
N PHE A 148 -12.39 4.95 7.34
CA PHE A 148 -11.63 3.72 7.53
C PHE A 148 -10.52 3.63 6.50
N GLY A 149 -9.31 3.33 6.93
CA GLY A 149 -8.17 3.09 6.04
C GLY A 149 -7.32 1.94 6.53
N ASP A 150 -6.93 1.08 5.62
CA ASP A 150 -5.89 0.09 5.82
C ASP A 150 -4.64 0.46 5.03
N GLU A 151 -3.49 -0.11 5.40
CA GLU A 151 -2.20 0.22 4.80
C GLU A 151 -1.93 1.74 4.78
N ALA A 152 -2.22 2.42 5.89
CA ALA A 152 -2.17 3.88 6.02
C ALA A 152 -0.79 4.49 5.76
N LYS A 153 0.28 3.69 5.75
CA LYS A 153 1.64 4.08 5.35
C LYS A 153 1.73 4.57 3.90
N TYR A 154 0.79 4.16 3.03
CA TYR A 154 0.70 4.62 1.65
C TYR A 154 -0.15 5.89 1.50
N LEU A 155 -0.86 6.28 2.54
CA LEU A 155 -1.71 7.47 2.52
C LEU A 155 -0.89 8.72 2.84
N LEU A 156 -0.54 9.51 1.83
CA LEU A 156 0.20 10.75 2.03
C LEU A 156 -0.63 11.75 2.83
N GLU A 157 -0.07 12.30 3.91
CA GLU A 157 -0.76 13.27 4.77
C GLU A 157 -1.27 14.49 3.99
N SER A 158 -0.52 14.96 3.00
CA SER A 158 -0.93 16.09 2.15
C SER A 158 -2.24 15.84 1.38
N LYS A 159 -2.50 14.59 1.01
CA LYS A 159 -3.75 14.17 0.36
C LYS A 159 -4.87 13.94 1.37
N LEU A 160 -4.56 13.34 2.52
CA LEU A 160 -5.52 13.17 3.61
C LEU A 160 -6.08 14.51 4.11
N ARG A 161 -5.29 15.58 4.16
CA ARG A 161 -5.76 16.93 4.50
C ARG A 161 -6.87 17.44 3.57
N LYS A 162 -6.92 17.00 2.31
CA LYS A 162 -8.01 17.32 1.37
C LYS A 162 -9.25 16.46 1.60
N LEU A 163 -9.07 15.26 2.16
CA LEU A 163 -10.16 14.34 2.47
C LEU A 163 -10.83 14.66 3.81
N PHE A 164 -10.09 15.04 4.83
CA PHE A 164 -10.63 15.26 6.18
C PHE A 164 -11.85 16.19 6.26
N PRO A 165 -11.99 17.25 5.44
CA PRO A 165 -13.21 18.07 5.42
C PRO A 165 -14.49 17.34 5.01
N THR A 166 -14.40 16.13 4.43
CA THR A 166 -15.58 15.28 4.16
C THR A 166 -16.16 14.66 5.44
N LEU A 167 -15.37 14.59 6.51
CA LEU A 167 -15.76 14.10 7.81
C LEU A 167 -16.54 15.19 8.55
N ARG A 168 -17.85 15.22 8.36
CA ARG A 168 -18.74 16.24 8.94
C ARG A 168 -20.06 15.68 9.45
N GLY A 169 -20.72 14.82 8.70
CA GLY A 169 -21.96 14.16 9.11
C GLY A 169 -23.07 15.10 9.64
N ASP A 170 -24.13 14.50 10.15
CA ASP A 170 -25.23 15.21 10.80
C ASP A 170 -25.17 15.00 12.33
N TYR A 171 -24.82 16.06 13.06
CA TYR A 171 -24.71 16.02 14.51
C TYR A 171 -26.04 15.69 15.19
N MET A 172 -27.17 16.20 14.66
CA MET A 172 -28.49 15.93 15.26
C MET A 172 -28.87 14.46 15.21
N LEU A 173 -28.40 13.74 14.17
CA LEU A 173 -28.65 12.32 14.02
C LEU A 173 -27.63 11.45 14.77
N TYR A 174 -26.37 11.82 14.74
CA TYR A 174 -25.27 10.93 15.14
C TYR A 174 -24.40 11.45 16.28
N GLY A 175 -24.57 12.70 16.74
CA GLY A 175 -23.70 13.32 17.73
C GLY A 175 -23.67 12.62 19.10
N LYS A 176 -24.61 11.73 19.39
CA LYS A 176 -24.59 10.89 20.60
C LYS A 176 -23.67 9.68 20.48
N SER A 177 -23.36 9.24 19.25
CA SER A 177 -22.42 8.17 19.02
C SER A 177 -21.00 8.63 19.32
N HIS A 178 -20.25 7.84 20.05
CA HIS A 178 -18.84 8.12 20.26
C HIS A 178 -17.97 7.86 19.01
N TYR A 179 -18.51 7.19 17.98
CA TYR A 179 -17.86 7.00 16.70
C TYR A 179 -18.05 8.18 15.73
N PHE A 180 -18.95 9.11 16.06
CA PHE A 180 -19.26 10.26 15.21
C PHE A 180 -18.01 11.10 14.93
N MET A 181 -17.79 11.48 13.68
CA MET A 181 -16.60 12.18 13.18
C MET A 181 -15.26 11.49 13.51
N GLY A 182 -15.29 10.17 13.62
CA GLY A 182 -14.11 9.38 13.97
C GLY A 182 -13.29 8.92 12.76
N GLN A 183 -12.12 8.42 13.07
CA GLN A 183 -11.16 7.90 12.11
C GLN A 183 -10.59 6.56 12.59
N THR A 184 -10.45 5.62 11.69
CA THR A 184 -9.84 4.32 11.97
C THR A 184 -8.82 4.01 10.89
N PHE A 185 -7.54 4.04 11.25
CA PHE A 185 -6.44 3.76 10.34
C PHE A 185 -5.53 2.68 10.92
N CYS A 186 -5.25 1.67 10.10
CA CYS A 186 -4.32 0.60 10.43
C CYS A 186 -3.20 0.53 9.39
N SER A 187 -2.03 0.05 9.78
CA SER A 187 -0.90 -0.16 8.87
C SER A 187 0.15 -1.08 9.47
N ASP A 188 1.05 -1.61 8.66
CA ASP A 188 2.38 -1.99 9.09
C ASP A 188 3.20 -0.72 9.40
N MET A 189 4.32 -0.88 10.12
CA MET A 189 5.23 0.23 10.35
C MET A 189 5.74 0.78 9.01
N ALA A 190 5.64 2.09 8.85
CA ALA A 190 6.15 2.77 7.67
C ALA A 190 7.68 2.68 7.59
N ASP A 191 8.19 2.46 6.40
CA ASP A 191 9.63 2.55 6.10
C ASP A 191 9.95 3.91 5.44
N PRO A 192 10.49 4.87 6.19
CA PRO A 192 10.81 6.19 5.63
C PRO A 192 11.89 6.14 4.53
N SER A 193 12.65 5.04 4.44
CA SER A 193 13.67 4.88 3.41
C SER A 193 13.07 4.64 2.02
N ILE A 194 11.90 4.03 1.98
CA ILE A 194 11.06 3.89 0.78
C ILE A 194 9.93 4.90 0.75
N LYS A 195 10.00 5.89 1.64
CA LYS A 195 9.12 7.06 1.74
C LYS A 195 7.65 6.73 1.91
N GLU A 196 7.39 5.66 2.59
CA GLU A 196 6.10 5.46 3.20
C GLU A 196 5.88 6.58 4.23
N ASP A 197 4.68 7.11 4.29
CA ASP A 197 4.37 8.22 5.19
C ASP A 197 4.12 7.70 6.61
N ASP A 198 4.83 8.25 7.57
CA ASP A 198 4.74 7.89 8.98
C ASP A 198 3.82 8.83 9.79
N TRP A 199 2.93 9.55 9.11
CA TRP A 199 2.04 10.55 9.71
C TRP A 199 1.27 10.03 10.93
N MET A 200 0.91 8.75 10.94
CA MET A 200 0.20 8.14 12.07
C MET A 200 1.00 8.16 13.37
N LEU A 201 2.34 8.16 13.34
CA LEU A 201 3.16 8.25 14.56
C LEU A 201 2.87 9.54 15.35
N ARG A 202 2.51 10.61 14.65
CA ARG A 202 2.17 11.89 15.30
C ARG A 202 0.85 11.85 16.05
N MET A 203 -0.02 10.87 15.74
CA MET A 203 -1.32 10.71 16.41
C MET A 203 -1.20 10.22 17.85
N GLU A 204 -0.05 9.67 18.25
CA GLU A 204 0.24 9.33 19.64
C GLU A 204 0.05 10.53 20.57
N LYS A 205 0.39 11.73 20.12
CA LYS A 205 0.25 12.98 20.89
C LYS A 205 -1.20 13.34 21.21
N ASN A 206 -2.16 12.81 20.45
CA ASN A 206 -3.57 13.03 20.62
C ASN A 206 -4.22 12.05 21.61
N MET A 207 -3.48 11.04 22.07
CA MET A 207 -3.97 10.03 23.00
C MET A 207 -3.88 10.54 24.45
N ASP A 208 -5.01 10.69 25.09
CA ASP A 208 -5.08 10.90 26.55
C ASP A 208 -5.08 9.54 27.26
N LYS A 209 -3.93 9.19 27.85
CA LYS A 209 -3.73 7.91 28.55
C LYS A 209 -4.70 7.77 29.74
N GLN A 210 -5.02 8.86 30.44
CA GLN A 210 -5.95 8.82 31.57
C GLN A 210 -7.38 8.56 31.11
N GLN A 211 -7.79 9.14 29.98
CA GLN A 211 -9.08 8.84 29.36
C GLN A 211 -9.18 7.34 29.00
N ILE A 212 -8.13 6.78 28.37
CA ILE A 212 -8.11 5.34 28.01
C ILE A 212 -8.21 4.45 29.25
N ILE A 213 -7.48 4.76 30.32
CA ILE A 213 -7.58 4.01 31.60
C ILE A 213 -9.01 4.07 32.15
N LYS A 214 -9.64 5.25 32.19
CA LYS A 214 -11.02 5.42 32.63
C LYS A 214 -12.01 4.63 31.78
N ILE A 215 -11.82 4.59 30.45
CA ILE A 215 -12.64 3.77 29.56
C ILE A 215 -12.54 2.30 29.94
N ILE A 216 -11.32 1.77 30.11
CA ILE A 216 -11.10 0.37 30.47
C ILE A 216 -11.74 0.04 31.82
N GLN A 217 -11.50 0.86 32.84
CA GLN A 217 -12.10 0.68 34.15
C GLN A 217 -13.63 0.66 34.10
N THR A 218 -14.22 1.61 33.37
CA THR A 218 -15.68 1.70 33.21
C THR A 218 -16.24 0.50 32.42
N ALA A 219 -15.52 0.03 31.40
CA ALA A 219 -15.90 -1.15 30.64
C ALA A 219 -15.85 -2.43 31.48
N ILE A 220 -14.89 -2.58 32.38
CA ILE A 220 -14.81 -3.71 33.33
C ILE A 220 -16.04 -3.72 34.24
N VAL A 221 -16.38 -2.56 34.84
CA VAL A 221 -17.60 -2.45 35.69
C VAL A 221 -18.85 -2.78 34.90
N LEU A 222 -18.96 -2.31 33.65
CA LEU A 222 -20.11 -2.63 32.80
C LEU A 222 -20.16 -4.14 32.50
N ASN A 223 -19.03 -4.77 32.26
CA ASN A 223 -18.95 -6.22 32.03
C ASN A 223 -19.41 -7.02 33.26
N GLU A 224 -19.05 -6.59 34.48
CA GLU A 224 -19.55 -7.23 35.72
C GLU A 224 -21.06 -7.09 35.84
N ILE A 225 -21.63 -5.93 35.49
CA ILE A 225 -23.08 -5.70 35.49
C ILE A 225 -23.76 -6.59 34.43
N ASN A 226 -23.16 -6.78 33.28
CA ASN A 226 -23.68 -7.66 32.25
C ASN A 226 -23.72 -9.12 32.72
N TRP A 227 -22.70 -9.57 33.44
CA TRP A 227 -22.69 -10.87 34.07
C TRP A 227 -23.75 -11.00 35.16
N GLU A 228 -23.90 -9.99 36.03
CA GLU A 228 -24.95 -9.93 37.04
C GLU A 228 -26.34 -10.08 36.40
N LEU A 229 -26.58 -9.34 35.29
CA LEU A 229 -27.85 -9.44 34.55
C LEU A 229 -28.06 -10.81 33.93
N PHE A 230 -27.06 -11.36 33.25
CA PHE A 230 -27.11 -12.66 32.61
C PHE A 230 -27.48 -13.75 33.61
N TYR A 231 -26.86 -13.80 34.78
CA TYR A 231 -27.19 -14.79 35.82
C TYR A 231 -28.56 -14.56 36.42
N ALA A 232 -28.97 -13.30 36.68
CA ALA A 232 -30.28 -12.97 37.20
C ALA A 232 -31.41 -13.41 36.23
N GLU A 233 -31.23 -13.22 34.92
CA GLU A 233 -32.19 -13.68 33.90
C GLU A 233 -32.20 -15.22 33.79
N LYS A 234 -31.02 -15.85 33.81
CA LYS A 234 -30.88 -17.32 33.73
C LYS A 234 -31.50 -18.03 34.94
N GLU A 235 -31.37 -17.46 36.13
CA GLU A 235 -31.91 -18.00 37.38
C GLU A 235 -33.38 -17.60 37.63
N GLN A 236 -33.99 -16.88 36.65
CA GLN A 236 -35.35 -16.36 36.75
C GLN A 236 -35.60 -15.58 38.07
N ALA A 237 -34.62 -14.71 38.41
CA ALA A 237 -34.73 -13.87 39.59
C ALA A 237 -35.95 -12.94 39.53
N ASP A 238 -36.34 -12.35 40.69
CA ASP A 238 -37.42 -11.40 40.77
C ASP A 238 -37.36 -10.33 39.67
N PRO A 239 -38.43 -10.12 38.89
CA PRO A 239 -38.52 -9.10 37.86
C PRO A 239 -38.09 -7.68 38.31
N VAL A 240 -38.39 -7.30 39.57
CA VAL A 240 -37.94 -6.03 40.14
C VAL A 240 -36.42 -5.96 40.24
N LYS A 241 -35.76 -7.03 40.65
CA LYS A 241 -34.30 -7.13 40.70
C LYS A 241 -33.68 -7.01 39.30
N ILE A 242 -34.24 -7.74 38.33
CA ILE A 242 -33.78 -7.67 36.93
C ILE A 242 -33.89 -6.25 36.39
N GLU A 243 -35.00 -5.54 36.65
CA GLU A 243 -35.18 -4.18 36.18
C GLU A 243 -34.21 -3.21 36.85
N LEU A 244 -33.89 -3.37 38.14
CA LEU A 244 -32.85 -2.59 38.81
C LEU A 244 -31.48 -2.78 38.19
N ILE A 245 -31.09 -4.01 37.83
CA ILE A 245 -29.84 -4.31 37.16
C ILE A 245 -29.82 -3.66 35.77
N LYS A 246 -30.91 -3.75 35.00
CA LYS A 246 -31.04 -3.08 33.68
C LYS A 246 -30.91 -1.56 33.77
N ARG A 247 -31.48 -0.92 34.78
CA ARG A 247 -31.29 0.52 35.03
C ARG A 247 -29.84 0.87 35.38
N LYS A 248 -29.17 0.02 36.16
CA LYS A 248 -27.74 0.15 36.48
C LYS A 248 -26.90 0.00 35.22
N GLN A 249 -27.16 -1.03 34.40
CA GLN A 249 -26.50 -1.25 33.11
C GLN A 249 -26.63 -0.05 32.20
N LYS A 250 -27.85 0.47 31.97
CA LYS A 250 -28.11 1.63 31.13
C LYS A 250 -27.28 2.85 31.54
N ARG A 251 -27.26 3.17 32.86
CA ARG A 251 -26.45 4.30 33.39
C ARG A 251 -24.95 4.13 33.10
N TRP A 252 -24.43 2.91 33.25
CA TRP A 252 -23.01 2.67 33.01
C TRP A 252 -22.68 2.64 31.51
N MET A 253 -23.58 2.19 30.64
CA MET A 253 -23.44 2.33 29.18
C MET A 253 -23.40 3.80 28.76
N GLU A 254 -24.28 4.64 29.29
CA GLU A 254 -24.29 6.09 29.02
C GLU A 254 -22.97 6.76 29.46
N ARG A 255 -22.50 6.44 30.67
CA ARG A 255 -21.19 6.93 31.18
C ARG A 255 -20.03 6.51 30.29
N LEU A 256 -20.00 5.23 29.90
CA LEU A 256 -18.96 4.70 29.02
C LEU A 256 -18.98 5.40 27.66
N GLY A 257 -20.18 5.62 27.08
CA GLY A 257 -20.34 6.37 25.84
C GLY A 257 -19.81 7.81 25.96
N MET A 258 -20.10 8.52 27.05
CA MET A 258 -19.58 9.87 27.28
C MET A 258 -18.05 9.90 27.40
N ILE A 259 -17.45 8.95 28.12
CA ILE A 259 -15.99 8.89 28.30
C ILE A 259 -15.28 8.54 26.99
N ARG A 260 -15.91 7.76 26.10
CA ARG A 260 -15.38 7.40 24.78
C ARG A 260 -15.39 8.56 23.77
N GLN A 261 -16.24 9.55 23.96
CA GLN A 261 -16.34 10.67 23.01
C GLN A 261 -14.98 11.38 22.83
N ASN A 262 -14.62 11.64 21.59
CA ASN A 262 -13.37 12.27 21.17
C ASN A 262 -12.10 11.54 21.65
N SER A 263 -12.21 10.29 22.12
CA SER A 263 -11.05 9.51 22.54
C SER A 263 -10.20 9.11 21.34
N THR A 264 -8.89 9.14 21.51
CA THR A 264 -7.92 8.64 20.54
C THR A 264 -7.14 7.50 21.16
N PHE A 265 -7.07 6.38 20.47
CA PHE A 265 -6.22 5.27 20.82
C PHE A 265 -5.17 5.03 19.73
N PHE A 266 -3.90 5.23 20.11
CA PHE A 266 -2.74 4.94 19.27
C PHE A 266 -1.97 3.78 19.90
N TYR A 267 -1.60 2.79 19.06
CA TYR A 267 -0.81 1.68 19.55
C TYR A 267 0.14 1.12 18.47
N ILE A 268 1.27 0.60 18.92
CA ILE A 268 2.24 -0.12 18.07
C ILE A 268 2.36 -1.53 18.61
N VAL A 269 2.09 -2.54 17.78
CA VAL A 269 2.09 -3.94 18.18
C VAL A 269 2.80 -4.80 17.16
N SER A 270 3.62 -5.74 17.63
CA SER A 270 4.30 -6.72 16.77
C SER A 270 3.35 -7.86 16.35
N SER A 271 3.75 -8.61 15.32
CA SER A 271 3.06 -9.83 14.88
C SER A 271 2.93 -10.89 15.99
N PHE A 272 3.78 -10.82 17.01
CA PHE A 272 3.71 -11.74 18.17
C PHE A 272 2.41 -11.60 18.97
N ALA A 273 1.67 -10.50 18.83
CA ALA A 273 0.34 -10.38 19.42
C ALA A 273 -0.65 -11.46 18.95
N ASN A 274 -0.37 -12.11 17.82
CA ASN A 274 -1.18 -13.18 17.24
C ASN A 274 -0.40 -14.50 17.10
N ALA A 275 0.64 -14.70 17.93
CA ALA A 275 1.52 -15.86 17.84
C ALA A 275 0.80 -17.20 18.00
N ASP A 276 -0.26 -17.23 18.82
CA ASP A 276 -1.08 -18.44 19.06
C ASP A 276 -1.75 -18.98 17.79
N ILE A 277 -2.11 -18.09 16.86
CA ILE A 277 -2.66 -18.47 15.55
C ILE A 277 -1.56 -18.65 14.50
N LEU A 278 -0.60 -17.73 14.45
CA LEU A 278 0.41 -17.70 13.40
C LEU A 278 1.41 -18.85 13.48
N THR A 279 1.65 -19.36 14.68
CA THR A 279 2.60 -20.43 15.01
C THR A 279 4.08 -20.05 14.79
N LEU A 280 4.99 -20.80 15.40
CA LEU A 280 6.44 -20.59 15.25
C LEU A 280 6.89 -20.69 13.78
N LYS A 281 6.32 -21.65 13.03
CA LYS A 281 6.67 -21.87 11.63
C LYS A 281 6.42 -20.65 10.74
N TYR A 282 5.40 -19.85 11.02
CA TYR A 282 5.15 -18.61 10.30
C TYR A 282 6.32 -17.62 10.48
N PHE A 283 6.80 -17.44 11.71
CA PHE A 283 7.91 -16.54 12.01
C PHE A 283 9.23 -17.04 11.45
N GLU A 284 9.50 -18.34 11.51
CA GLU A 284 10.66 -18.97 10.88
C GLU A 284 10.67 -18.74 9.36
N ASN A 285 9.54 -18.92 8.71
CA ASN A 285 9.39 -18.65 7.27
C ASN A 285 9.65 -17.17 6.94
N LEU A 286 9.17 -16.24 7.76
CA LEU A 286 9.42 -14.82 7.55
C LEU A 286 10.89 -14.46 7.77
N LEU A 287 11.55 -15.01 8.79
CA LEU A 287 12.98 -14.83 9.01
C LEU A 287 13.81 -15.38 7.86
N ALA A 288 13.39 -16.48 7.26
CA ALA A 288 14.08 -17.07 6.10
C ALA A 288 13.85 -16.30 4.78
N THR A 289 12.78 -15.50 4.68
CA THR A 289 12.36 -14.85 3.43
C THR A 289 12.56 -13.34 3.41
N LEU A 290 12.53 -12.69 4.58
CA LEU A 290 12.71 -11.24 4.73
C LEU A 290 14.16 -10.92 5.10
N THR A 291 14.60 -9.71 4.78
CA THR A 291 15.80 -9.17 5.41
C THR A 291 15.55 -8.97 6.89
N PHE A 292 16.62 -8.89 7.67
CA PHE A 292 16.49 -8.56 9.10
C PHE A 292 15.85 -7.18 9.32
N GLU A 293 16.13 -6.21 8.44
CA GLU A 293 15.51 -4.87 8.50
C GLU A 293 14.03 -4.91 8.14
N GLU A 294 13.63 -5.65 7.12
CA GLU A 294 12.21 -5.86 6.79
C GLU A 294 11.49 -6.64 7.89
N PHE A 295 12.14 -7.62 8.50
CA PHE A 295 11.56 -8.33 9.65
C PHE A 295 11.32 -7.37 10.82
N LYS A 296 12.27 -6.48 11.11
CA LYS A 296 12.10 -5.44 12.15
C LYS A 296 10.91 -4.53 11.86
N THR A 297 10.75 -4.07 10.63
CA THR A 297 9.65 -3.15 10.28
C THR A 297 8.30 -3.85 10.18
N SER A 298 8.22 -4.95 9.42
CA SER A 298 6.93 -5.57 9.08
C SER A 298 6.42 -6.57 10.12
N VAL A 299 7.31 -7.14 10.94
CA VAL A 299 6.97 -8.13 11.97
C VAL A 299 7.03 -7.55 13.36
N LEU A 300 8.15 -6.87 13.70
CA LEU A 300 8.33 -6.30 15.03
C LEU A 300 7.75 -4.90 15.17
N SER A 301 7.30 -4.28 14.08
CA SER A 301 6.80 -2.90 14.04
C SER A 301 7.83 -1.87 14.55
N ILE A 302 9.12 -2.11 14.29
CA ILE A 302 10.20 -1.19 14.62
C ILE A 302 10.48 -0.28 13.44
N ARG A 303 10.45 1.04 13.67
CA ARG A 303 10.74 2.05 12.65
C ARG A 303 12.18 1.95 12.14
N LYS A 304 12.35 1.93 10.83
CA LYS A 304 13.65 1.96 10.18
C LYS A 304 14.11 3.41 9.96
N THR A 305 15.39 3.66 10.18
CA THR A 305 16.02 4.94 9.89
C THR A 305 17.22 4.73 8.96
N LEU A 306 17.23 5.42 7.80
CA LEU A 306 18.36 5.41 6.88
C LEU A 306 18.88 6.83 6.66
N GLU A 307 20.20 6.99 6.77
CA GLU A 307 20.87 8.26 6.48
C GLU A 307 21.03 8.45 4.96
N LYS A 308 20.63 9.64 4.48
CA LYS A 308 20.75 10.00 3.04
C LYS A 308 22.19 9.98 2.54
N SER A 309 23.15 10.22 3.42
CA SER A 309 24.59 10.28 3.12
C SER A 309 25.21 8.96 2.65
N ALA A 310 24.56 7.84 2.99
CA ALA A 310 25.04 6.49 2.67
C ALA A 310 24.49 5.93 1.33
N ARG A 311 23.68 6.70 0.59
CA ARG A 311 23.00 6.22 -0.64
C ARG A 311 23.77 6.59 -1.90
N PHE A 312 23.83 5.67 -2.85
CA PHE A 312 24.38 5.93 -4.18
C PHE A 312 23.56 7.01 -4.93
N TYR A 313 22.24 7.01 -4.79
CA TYR A 313 21.34 8.02 -5.37
C TYR A 313 20.95 9.08 -4.33
N GLY A 314 21.93 9.83 -3.82
CA GLY A 314 21.76 10.75 -2.70
C GLY A 314 20.75 11.89 -2.94
N ASN A 315 20.56 12.33 -4.20
CA ASN A 315 19.60 13.38 -4.57
C ASN A 315 18.19 12.84 -4.89
N LEU A 316 17.96 11.52 -4.74
CA LEU A 316 16.63 10.95 -4.87
C LEU A 316 15.68 11.54 -3.82
N SER A 317 14.49 11.96 -4.26
CA SER A 317 13.46 12.57 -3.40
C SER A 317 12.04 12.23 -3.90
N ASP A 318 11.00 12.53 -3.10
CA ASP A 318 9.60 12.21 -3.44
C ASP A 318 9.13 12.80 -4.76
N LYS A 319 9.67 13.96 -5.15
CA LYS A 319 9.33 14.60 -6.43
C LYS A 319 9.66 13.75 -7.66
N HIS A 320 10.53 12.74 -7.53
CA HIS A 320 10.87 11.82 -8.60
C HIS A 320 9.87 10.66 -8.74
N PHE A 321 8.94 10.52 -7.78
CA PHE A 321 7.93 9.48 -7.81
C PHE A 321 6.55 10.11 -7.92
N TYR A 322 5.81 9.75 -8.98
CA TYR A 322 4.41 10.11 -9.08
C TYR A 322 3.53 8.94 -8.61
N ASP A 323 2.43 9.26 -7.94
CA ASP A 323 1.50 8.32 -7.34
C ASP A 323 0.10 8.40 -7.94
N ASP A 324 -0.07 9.24 -8.96
CA ASP A 324 -1.29 9.41 -9.74
C ASP A 324 -1.19 8.74 -11.14
N GLY A 325 -0.40 7.65 -11.24
CA GLY A 325 -0.09 6.96 -12.50
C GLY A 325 -1.24 6.14 -13.10
N TYR A 326 -2.33 5.93 -12.34
CA TYR A 326 -3.46 5.13 -12.79
C TYR A 326 -4.42 5.91 -13.70
N ASN A 327 -4.81 5.26 -14.79
CA ASN A 327 -5.88 5.75 -15.67
C ASN A 327 -7.24 5.36 -15.08
N HIS A 328 -7.89 6.32 -14.46
CA HIS A 328 -9.17 6.10 -13.80
C HIS A 328 -10.28 5.71 -14.76
N GLU A 329 -10.32 6.28 -15.97
CA GLU A 329 -11.31 5.93 -16.99
C GLU A 329 -11.24 4.45 -17.36
N TYR A 330 -10.01 3.89 -17.36
CA TYR A 330 -9.81 2.46 -17.56
C TYR A 330 -10.29 1.64 -16.36
N TYR A 331 -9.92 2.03 -15.12
CA TYR A 331 -10.29 1.26 -13.94
C TYR A 331 -11.74 1.44 -13.49
N ASP A 332 -12.35 2.60 -13.81
CA ASP A 332 -13.76 2.88 -13.50
C ASP A 332 -14.76 1.96 -14.23
N GLN A 333 -14.33 1.24 -15.26
CA GLN A 333 -15.19 0.25 -15.92
C GLN A 333 -15.37 -1.05 -15.12
N PHE A 334 -14.46 -1.35 -14.16
CA PHE A 334 -14.53 -2.55 -13.32
C PHE A 334 -15.30 -2.29 -12.04
N GLY A 335 -16.15 -3.23 -11.62
CA GLY A 335 -16.78 -3.28 -10.31
C GLY A 335 -15.94 -4.09 -9.32
N LEU A 336 -16.40 -4.19 -8.06
CA LEU A 336 -15.69 -4.96 -7.00
C LEU A 336 -15.64 -6.47 -7.27
N SER A 337 -16.62 -6.98 -8.02
CA SER A 337 -16.72 -8.41 -8.37
C SER A 337 -16.01 -8.78 -9.67
N ASP A 338 -15.48 -7.80 -10.40
CA ASP A 338 -14.89 -8.02 -11.71
C ASP A 338 -13.40 -8.37 -11.60
N ASN A 339 -12.92 -9.21 -12.50
CA ASN A 339 -11.50 -9.45 -12.66
C ASN A 339 -10.83 -8.26 -13.36
N ILE A 340 -9.94 -7.56 -12.66
CA ILE A 340 -9.23 -6.41 -13.21
C ILE A 340 -8.09 -6.89 -14.11
N THR A 341 -8.16 -6.55 -15.40
CA THR A 341 -7.08 -6.82 -16.34
C THR A 341 -6.04 -5.70 -16.26
N GLN A 342 -4.81 -6.07 -15.86
CA GLN A 342 -3.69 -5.13 -15.80
C GLN A 342 -2.98 -5.05 -17.16
N VAL A 343 -3.21 -3.97 -17.87
CA VAL A 343 -2.60 -3.67 -19.18
C VAL A 343 -2.20 -2.20 -19.26
N SER A 344 -1.44 -1.84 -20.29
CA SER A 344 -0.90 -0.48 -20.45
C SER A 344 -1.97 0.61 -20.56
N SER A 345 -3.21 0.29 -20.92
CA SER A 345 -4.34 1.23 -20.87
C SER A 345 -4.65 1.72 -19.45
N GLY A 346 -4.24 0.97 -18.43
CA GLY A 346 -4.33 1.37 -17.03
C GLY A 346 -3.31 2.44 -16.61
N LEU A 347 -2.33 2.75 -17.45
CA LEU A 347 -1.32 3.77 -17.18
C LEU A 347 -1.78 5.15 -17.67
N LYS A 348 -1.93 6.10 -16.74
CA LYS A 348 -2.38 7.47 -17.06
C LYS A 348 -1.43 8.23 -17.99
N TYR A 349 -0.13 8.05 -17.80
CA TYR A 349 0.88 8.84 -18.48
C TYR A 349 1.53 8.13 -19.68
N ILE A 350 1.03 6.97 -20.10
CA ILE A 350 1.50 6.37 -21.34
C ILE A 350 1.00 7.17 -22.54
N ILE A 351 1.87 7.37 -23.52
CA ILE A 351 1.50 7.95 -24.83
C ILE A 351 1.43 6.79 -25.83
N PRO A 352 0.21 6.32 -26.19
CA PRO A 352 0.06 5.10 -26.99
C PRO A 352 0.67 5.17 -28.38
N ASP A 353 0.70 6.35 -28.97
CA ASP A 353 1.21 6.59 -30.33
C ASP A 353 2.72 6.89 -30.38
N LYS A 354 3.43 6.83 -29.25
CA LYS A 354 4.87 7.04 -29.14
C LYS A 354 5.60 5.73 -28.87
N PRO A 355 6.79 5.48 -29.46
CA PRO A 355 7.60 4.31 -29.13
C PRO A 355 7.87 4.19 -27.63
N LEU A 356 8.03 2.96 -27.15
CA LEU A 356 8.52 2.67 -25.81
C LEU A 356 10.04 2.60 -25.80
N GLU A 357 10.63 2.93 -24.69
CA GLU A 357 12.06 2.76 -24.41
C GLU A 357 12.24 1.80 -23.25
N GLY A 358 13.10 0.79 -23.41
CA GLY A 358 13.33 -0.24 -22.40
C GLY A 358 14.79 -0.36 -22.01
N GLY A 359 15.08 -0.42 -20.72
CA GLY A 359 16.40 -0.76 -20.19
C GLY A 359 16.36 -2.19 -19.66
N LEU A 360 17.28 -3.05 -20.14
CA LEU A 360 17.38 -4.46 -19.77
C LEU A 360 18.65 -4.71 -18.98
N ASP A 361 18.51 -5.35 -17.83
CA ASP A 361 19.60 -6.02 -17.11
C ASP A 361 19.32 -7.53 -17.06
N ALA A 362 20.31 -8.32 -17.51
CA ALA A 362 20.21 -9.78 -17.63
C ALA A 362 21.21 -10.47 -16.69
N GLY A 363 21.07 -10.20 -15.38
CA GLY A 363 21.87 -10.80 -14.31
C GLY A 363 21.19 -12.03 -13.69
N ASN A 364 21.29 -12.16 -12.38
CA ASN A 364 20.63 -13.22 -11.60
C ASN A 364 19.09 -13.10 -11.61
N MET A 365 18.61 -11.94 -11.98
CA MET A 365 17.21 -11.62 -12.26
C MET A 365 17.19 -10.89 -13.60
N PHE A 366 16.26 -11.24 -14.48
CA PHE A 366 16.03 -10.46 -15.69
C PHE A 366 15.12 -9.28 -15.35
N SER A 367 15.62 -8.06 -15.50
CA SER A 367 14.90 -6.83 -15.17
C SER A 367 14.73 -5.94 -16.39
N LEU A 368 13.51 -5.51 -16.65
CA LEU A 368 13.15 -4.62 -17.75
C LEU A 368 12.42 -3.40 -17.21
N VAL A 369 13.00 -2.23 -17.45
CA VAL A 369 12.42 -0.93 -17.05
C VAL A 369 11.94 -0.22 -18.31
N ILE A 370 10.66 0.10 -18.37
CA ILE A 370 10.01 0.75 -19.52
C ILE A 370 9.71 2.21 -19.21
N GLY A 371 10.05 3.09 -20.15
CA GLY A 371 9.80 4.52 -20.03
C GLY A 371 9.56 5.19 -21.38
N GLN A 372 9.26 6.49 -21.30
CA GLN A 372 9.09 7.38 -22.46
C GLN A 372 9.63 8.78 -22.13
N GLU A 373 10.33 9.39 -23.06
CA GLU A 373 10.68 10.81 -23.01
C GLU A 373 9.44 11.64 -23.38
N GLN A 374 8.98 12.55 -22.52
CA GLN A 374 7.75 13.31 -22.66
C GLN A 374 8.01 14.81 -22.42
N GLY A 375 8.43 15.50 -23.45
CA GLY A 375 8.82 16.91 -23.34
C GLY A 375 10.02 17.09 -22.42
N ARG A 376 9.85 17.80 -21.32
CA ARG A 376 10.92 18.02 -20.32
C ARG A 376 11.06 16.87 -19.31
N ASN A 377 10.18 15.88 -19.35
CA ASN A 377 10.17 14.78 -18.40
C ASN A 377 10.59 13.49 -19.10
N TYR A 378 11.32 12.66 -18.39
CA TYR A 378 11.48 11.26 -18.69
C TYR A 378 10.65 10.44 -17.70
N ARG A 379 9.60 9.79 -18.17
CA ARG A 379 8.73 8.99 -17.32
C ARG A 379 9.06 7.52 -17.41
N VAL A 380 9.39 6.92 -16.27
CA VAL A 380 9.47 5.49 -16.11
C VAL A 380 8.08 4.99 -15.73
N LEU A 381 7.51 4.16 -16.60
CA LEU A 381 6.10 3.77 -16.59
C LEU A 381 5.87 2.41 -15.95
N LYS A 382 6.81 1.46 -16.15
CA LYS A 382 6.64 0.07 -15.69
C LYS A 382 7.98 -0.60 -15.43
N GLY A 383 8.09 -1.29 -14.30
CA GLY A 383 9.12 -2.29 -14.03
C GLY A 383 8.59 -3.70 -14.24
N MET A 384 9.34 -4.56 -14.91
CA MET A 384 9.01 -5.96 -15.12
C MET A 384 10.22 -6.83 -14.83
N TYR A 385 10.01 -8.02 -14.31
CA TYR A 385 11.10 -8.95 -14.04
C TYR A 385 10.67 -10.41 -14.09
N THR A 386 11.68 -11.27 -14.24
CA THR A 386 11.58 -12.72 -14.03
C THR A 386 12.78 -13.22 -13.24
N ILE A 387 12.55 -14.26 -12.45
CA ILE A 387 13.56 -14.92 -11.61
C ILE A 387 13.47 -16.42 -11.88
N THR A 388 14.60 -17.12 -11.87
CA THR A 388 14.64 -18.58 -12.03
C THR A 388 13.58 -19.28 -11.14
N PRO A 389 12.72 -20.19 -11.69
CA PRO A 389 12.87 -20.87 -12.97
C PRO A 389 12.32 -20.12 -14.21
N GLU A 390 11.68 -18.96 -14.06
CA GLU A 390 11.24 -18.16 -15.21
C GLU A 390 12.46 -17.63 -15.99
N SER A 391 12.35 -17.61 -17.30
CA SER A 391 13.41 -17.20 -18.23
C SER A 391 13.15 -15.81 -18.82
N ILE A 392 13.98 -15.40 -19.73
CA ILE A 392 13.84 -14.17 -20.51
C ILE A 392 12.61 -14.21 -21.44
N ARG A 393 12.17 -15.40 -21.85
CA ARG A 393 10.95 -15.60 -22.65
C ARG A 393 9.69 -15.22 -21.86
N GLU A 394 9.61 -15.61 -20.60
CA GLU A 394 8.50 -15.23 -19.74
C GLU A 394 8.49 -13.71 -19.52
N LEU A 395 9.65 -13.05 -19.45
CA LEU A 395 9.73 -11.59 -19.40
C LEU A 395 9.20 -10.96 -20.69
N ALA A 396 9.54 -11.50 -21.86
CA ALA A 396 9.00 -11.05 -23.15
C ALA A 396 7.48 -11.22 -23.21
N ASN A 397 6.94 -12.34 -22.74
CA ASN A 397 5.50 -12.59 -22.69
C ASN A 397 4.79 -11.61 -21.75
N LYS A 398 5.34 -11.32 -20.57
CA LYS A 398 4.82 -10.30 -19.65
C LYS A 398 4.77 -8.93 -20.33
N PHE A 399 5.81 -8.56 -21.08
CA PHE A 399 5.85 -7.31 -21.84
C PHE A 399 4.77 -7.26 -22.93
N ILE A 400 4.68 -8.28 -23.77
CA ILE A 400 3.70 -8.36 -24.88
C ILE A 400 2.27 -8.24 -24.32
N THR A 401 1.95 -9.02 -23.30
CA THR A 401 0.62 -9.06 -22.69
C THR A 401 0.25 -7.70 -22.07
N PHE A 402 1.16 -7.12 -21.31
CA PHE A 402 0.88 -5.84 -20.65
C PHE A 402 0.74 -4.68 -21.64
N PHE A 403 1.59 -4.62 -22.66
CA PHE A 403 1.57 -3.58 -23.69
C PHE A 403 0.75 -3.94 -24.93
N GLU A 404 -0.11 -4.96 -24.85
CA GLU A 404 -0.97 -5.37 -25.96
C GLU A 404 -1.80 -4.18 -26.52
N PRO A 405 -2.43 -3.30 -25.70
CA PRO A 405 -3.21 -2.17 -26.20
C PRO A 405 -2.37 -1.01 -26.76
N HIS A 406 -1.02 -1.05 -26.63
CA HIS A 406 -0.17 0.03 -27.10
C HIS A 406 -0.14 0.10 -28.63
N LYS A 407 -0.42 1.29 -29.21
CA LYS A 407 -0.59 1.44 -30.65
C LYS A 407 0.73 1.41 -31.42
N ARG A 408 1.73 2.19 -30.95
CA ARG A 408 3.04 2.28 -31.60
C ARG A 408 3.96 1.16 -31.14
N LYS A 409 3.85 -0.01 -31.73
CA LYS A 409 4.58 -1.22 -31.33
C LYS A 409 6.09 -1.19 -31.73
N ILE A 410 6.79 -0.18 -31.25
CA ILE A 410 8.25 -0.05 -31.38
C ILE A 410 8.85 0.06 -29.97
N LEU A 411 9.85 -0.78 -29.68
CA LEU A 411 10.63 -0.77 -28.47
C LEU A 411 12.09 -0.41 -28.78
N TYR A 412 12.59 0.70 -28.26
CA TYR A 412 14.02 1.04 -28.24
C TYR A 412 14.64 0.37 -27.01
N LEU A 413 15.45 -0.66 -27.22
CA LEU A 413 16.03 -1.47 -26.16
C LEU A 413 17.48 -1.08 -25.88
N TYR A 414 17.75 -0.69 -24.64
CA TYR A 414 19.07 -0.42 -24.08
C TYR A 414 19.46 -1.57 -23.14
N HIS A 415 20.67 -2.09 -23.26
CA HIS A 415 21.10 -3.25 -22.47
C HIS A 415 22.59 -3.20 -22.12
N ASP A 416 23.04 -4.08 -21.22
CA ASP A 416 24.45 -4.19 -20.89
C ASP A 416 25.26 -4.84 -22.04
N ARG A 417 26.50 -4.40 -22.16
CA ARG A 417 27.47 -5.04 -23.07
C ARG A 417 27.76 -6.49 -22.65
N SER A 418 27.74 -6.82 -21.37
CA SER A 418 27.99 -8.19 -20.88
C SER A 418 26.94 -9.18 -21.35
N THR A 419 25.74 -8.72 -21.73
CA THR A 419 24.71 -9.58 -22.34
C THR A 419 25.17 -10.18 -23.66
N ASN A 420 26.19 -9.60 -24.30
CA ASN A 420 26.77 -10.07 -25.55
C ASN A 420 27.98 -11.02 -25.35
N GLN A 421 28.52 -11.16 -24.13
CA GLN A 421 29.71 -11.97 -23.86
C GLN A 421 29.41 -13.47 -23.82
N TYR A 422 28.16 -13.88 -23.65
CA TYR A 422 27.71 -15.26 -23.70
C TYR A 422 27.47 -15.80 -25.13
N ALA A 423 27.85 -15.03 -26.15
CA ALA A 423 27.72 -15.38 -27.56
C ALA A 423 28.41 -16.70 -27.94
N LYS A 424 29.31 -17.24 -27.10
CA LYS A 424 29.95 -18.54 -27.29
C LYS A 424 29.02 -19.74 -27.06
N MET A 425 27.84 -19.54 -26.43
CA MET A 425 26.86 -20.59 -26.14
C MET A 425 25.56 -20.47 -26.94
N GLY A 426 25.48 -19.62 -27.95
CA GLY A 426 24.26 -19.37 -28.72
C GLY A 426 23.95 -17.89 -28.83
N ARG A 427 22.70 -17.49 -28.91
CA ARG A 427 22.26 -16.09 -29.04
C ARG A 427 22.53 -15.32 -27.77
N ASP A 428 22.95 -14.03 -27.89
CA ASP A 428 23.03 -13.14 -26.72
C ASP A 428 21.64 -12.84 -26.15
N MET A 429 21.56 -12.48 -24.83
CA MET A 429 20.31 -12.28 -24.15
C MET A 429 19.48 -11.12 -24.72
N ALA A 430 20.13 -10.08 -25.24
CA ALA A 430 19.43 -8.96 -25.88
C ALA A 430 18.80 -9.36 -27.21
N SER A 431 19.47 -10.23 -27.98
CA SER A 431 18.92 -10.81 -29.21
C SER A 431 17.81 -11.82 -28.92
N LEU A 432 17.90 -12.56 -27.81
CA LEU A 432 16.84 -13.50 -27.40
C LEU A 432 15.57 -12.73 -27.00
N ILE A 433 15.64 -11.72 -26.14
CA ILE A 433 14.44 -10.96 -25.77
C ILE A 433 13.85 -10.20 -26.97
N LYS A 434 14.70 -9.67 -27.86
CA LYS A 434 14.25 -9.08 -29.12
C LYS A 434 13.42 -10.08 -29.92
N HIS A 435 13.98 -11.27 -30.16
CA HIS A 435 13.31 -12.34 -30.91
C HIS A 435 11.97 -12.72 -30.24
N ASP A 436 11.97 -12.93 -28.92
CA ASP A 436 10.81 -13.39 -28.17
C ASP A 436 9.73 -12.30 -28.00
N ILE A 437 10.08 -11.01 -28.14
CA ILE A 437 9.10 -9.92 -28.23
C ILE A 437 8.52 -9.80 -29.64
N GLU A 438 9.33 -10.00 -30.69
CA GLU A 438 8.89 -9.89 -32.09
C GLU A 438 8.09 -11.11 -32.57
N ILE A 439 8.37 -12.29 -31.98
CA ILE A 439 7.78 -13.60 -32.36
C ILE A 439 7.30 -14.31 -31.10
N ASP A 440 6.01 -14.62 -31.03
CA ASP A 440 5.41 -15.32 -29.91
C ASP A 440 5.84 -16.80 -29.81
N ALA A 441 5.39 -17.48 -28.75
CA ALA A 441 5.69 -18.89 -28.51
C ALA A 441 5.15 -19.83 -29.60
N GLN A 442 4.20 -19.40 -30.42
CA GLN A 442 3.60 -20.12 -31.53
C GLN A 442 4.30 -19.82 -32.88
N GLY A 443 5.33 -18.99 -32.88
CA GLY A 443 6.07 -18.58 -34.09
C GLY A 443 5.37 -17.48 -34.91
N LYS A 444 4.32 -16.86 -34.37
CA LYS A 444 3.60 -15.78 -35.03
C LYS A 444 4.20 -14.41 -34.66
N ARG A 445 4.21 -13.49 -35.63
CA ARG A 445 4.65 -12.11 -35.37
C ARG A 445 3.67 -11.39 -34.45
N THR A 446 4.19 -10.79 -33.39
CA THR A 446 3.43 -10.01 -32.40
C THR A 446 3.06 -8.60 -32.87
N GLY A 447 3.71 -8.14 -33.95
CA GLY A 447 3.62 -6.76 -34.44
C GLY A 447 4.62 -5.80 -33.79
N TRP A 448 5.32 -6.19 -32.74
CA TRP A 448 6.41 -5.41 -32.16
C TRP A 448 7.66 -5.41 -33.04
N LEU A 449 8.34 -4.24 -33.07
CA LEU A 449 9.67 -4.06 -33.66
C LEU A 449 10.62 -3.62 -32.55
N VAL A 450 11.66 -4.41 -32.26
CA VAL A 450 12.66 -4.09 -31.23
C VAL A 450 13.96 -3.61 -31.89
N GLN A 451 14.38 -2.39 -31.51
CA GLN A 451 15.65 -1.80 -31.97
C GLN A 451 16.63 -1.72 -30.81
N GLN A 452 17.77 -2.40 -30.93
CA GLN A 452 18.86 -2.31 -29.96
C GLN A 452 19.62 -0.98 -30.15
N MET A 453 19.65 -0.12 -29.12
CA MET A 453 20.08 1.27 -29.26
C MET A 453 21.55 1.52 -28.89
N ASN A 454 22.14 0.68 -28.05
CA ASN A 454 23.49 0.88 -27.50
C ASN A 454 24.48 -0.20 -27.97
N VAL A 455 24.26 -0.75 -29.14
CA VAL A 455 25.21 -1.68 -29.77
C VAL A 455 26.54 -0.99 -30.02
N GLY A 456 27.64 -1.56 -29.50
CA GLY A 456 28.97 -0.97 -29.61
C GLY A 456 29.29 0.14 -28.57
N GLN A 457 28.35 0.51 -27.70
CA GLN A 457 28.62 1.44 -26.59
C GLN A 457 29.61 0.81 -25.59
N GLY A 458 30.57 1.59 -25.10
CA GLY A 458 31.48 1.17 -24.02
C GLY A 458 30.74 0.98 -22.68
N ASN A 459 31.43 0.36 -21.72
CA ASN A 459 30.87 0.18 -20.38
C ASN A 459 30.55 1.53 -19.72
N ILE A 460 29.36 1.61 -19.14
CA ILE A 460 28.97 2.75 -18.32
C ILE A 460 29.63 2.60 -16.94
N LEU A 461 30.56 3.51 -16.62
CA LEU A 461 31.26 3.49 -15.33
C LEU A 461 30.29 3.87 -14.20
N HIS A 462 30.46 3.28 -13.01
CA HIS A 462 29.68 3.66 -11.82
C HIS A 462 29.77 5.15 -11.50
N TYR A 463 30.93 5.75 -11.75
CA TYR A 463 31.11 7.19 -11.56
C TYR A 463 30.29 8.03 -12.56
N ASP A 464 30.20 7.63 -13.82
CA ASP A 464 29.40 8.30 -14.83
C ASP A 464 27.89 8.22 -14.51
N GLU A 465 27.44 7.05 -14.06
CA GLU A 465 26.09 6.85 -13.55
C GLU A 465 25.82 7.75 -12.32
N TYR A 466 26.70 7.70 -11.32
CA TYR A 466 26.58 8.50 -10.10
C TYR A 466 26.49 10.01 -10.43
N LEU A 467 27.39 10.50 -11.29
CA LEU A 467 27.42 11.91 -11.68
C LEU A 467 26.13 12.33 -12.40
N LEU A 468 25.73 11.57 -13.44
CA LEU A 468 24.52 11.88 -14.20
C LEU A 468 23.27 11.86 -13.33
N MET A 469 23.10 10.80 -12.55
CA MET A 469 21.90 10.65 -11.71
C MET A 469 21.83 11.74 -10.63
N ASN A 470 22.96 12.14 -10.05
CA ASN A 470 22.98 13.25 -9.10
C ASN A 470 22.66 14.62 -9.72
N VAL A 471 23.08 14.86 -10.98
CA VAL A 471 22.75 16.10 -11.71
C VAL A 471 21.26 16.08 -12.11
N MET A 472 20.78 14.97 -12.66
CA MET A 472 19.41 14.79 -13.12
C MET A 472 18.41 14.83 -11.97
N MET A 473 18.59 14.02 -10.92
CA MET A 473 17.74 14.02 -9.73
C MET A 473 17.86 15.30 -8.89
N GLY A 474 18.99 15.99 -8.97
CA GLY A 474 19.14 17.31 -8.38
C GLY A 474 18.50 18.44 -9.21
N GLU A 475 17.99 18.14 -10.42
CA GLU A 475 17.44 19.11 -11.38
C GLU A 475 18.39 20.30 -11.63
N LYS A 476 19.69 20.01 -11.60
CA LYS A 476 20.73 21.04 -11.62
C LYS A 476 21.03 21.56 -13.04
N ASP A 477 20.58 20.89 -14.08
CA ASP A 477 20.81 21.26 -15.48
C ASP A 477 19.55 21.09 -16.32
N LYS A 478 19.05 22.18 -16.87
CA LYS A 478 17.81 22.22 -17.67
C LYS A 478 17.92 21.50 -19.03
N ARG A 479 19.12 21.13 -19.47
CA ARG A 479 19.32 20.33 -20.70
C ARG A 479 19.02 18.84 -20.49
N LEU A 480 18.98 18.38 -19.23
CA LEU A 480 18.58 17.03 -18.86
C LEU A 480 17.07 16.98 -18.56
N PRO A 481 16.39 15.90 -18.90
CA PRO A 481 14.98 15.75 -18.54
C PRO A 481 14.82 15.53 -17.04
N ASN A 482 13.67 15.92 -16.48
CA ASN A 482 13.29 15.55 -15.13
C ASN A 482 12.93 14.05 -15.12
N LEU A 483 13.54 13.28 -14.24
CA LEU A 483 13.24 11.86 -14.08
C LEU A 483 12.02 11.69 -13.17
N LEU A 484 10.97 11.06 -13.68
CA LEU A 484 9.73 10.77 -12.98
C LEU A 484 9.45 9.27 -13.07
N ILE A 485 9.23 8.61 -11.95
CA ILE A 485 9.07 7.16 -11.85
C ILE A 485 7.69 6.85 -11.27
N ASP A 486 6.96 5.92 -11.88
CA ASP A 486 5.70 5.45 -11.30
C ASP A 486 5.97 4.73 -9.98
N LYS A 487 5.30 5.20 -8.92
CA LYS A 487 5.53 4.70 -7.56
C LYS A 487 5.08 3.26 -7.38
N TYR A 488 4.01 2.87 -8.05
CA TYR A 488 3.34 1.58 -7.88
C TYR A 488 3.78 0.56 -8.93
N GLU A 489 3.82 0.97 -10.18
CA GLU A 489 4.22 0.11 -11.30
C GLU A 489 5.73 -0.15 -11.34
N CYS A 490 6.52 0.64 -10.59
CA CYS A 490 7.97 0.51 -10.45
C CYS A 490 8.40 0.37 -8.98
N LYS A 491 7.61 -0.31 -8.14
CA LYS A 491 7.88 -0.44 -6.70
C LYS A 491 9.22 -1.10 -6.40
N GLU A 492 9.62 -2.11 -7.18
CA GLU A 492 10.89 -2.81 -7.03
C GLU A 492 12.06 -1.88 -7.38
N LEU A 493 11.97 -1.15 -8.50
CA LEU A 493 12.95 -0.15 -8.88
C LEU A 493 13.08 0.93 -7.80
N LYS A 494 11.95 1.41 -7.29
CA LYS A 494 11.92 2.40 -6.21
C LYS A 494 12.68 1.90 -4.99
N SER A 495 12.37 0.68 -4.52
CA SER A 495 13.05 0.06 -3.39
C SER A 495 14.56 -0.01 -3.62
N GLN A 496 14.99 -0.52 -4.77
CA GLN A 496 16.41 -0.67 -5.09
C GLN A 496 17.15 0.68 -5.19
N LEU A 497 16.51 1.73 -5.73
CA LEU A 497 17.11 3.08 -5.78
C LEU A 497 17.34 3.65 -4.37
N GLU A 498 16.43 3.39 -3.45
CA GLU A 498 16.43 3.96 -2.10
C GLU A 498 17.39 3.26 -1.14
N ILE A 499 17.62 1.97 -1.33
CA ILE A 499 18.50 1.16 -0.47
C ILE A 499 19.89 0.92 -1.08
N CYS A 500 20.14 1.38 -2.32
CA CYS A 500 21.41 1.17 -2.99
C CYS A 500 22.57 1.88 -2.27
N PRO A 501 23.54 1.15 -1.68
CA PRO A 501 24.57 1.78 -0.89
C PRO A 501 25.68 2.39 -1.76
N LEU A 502 26.15 3.56 -1.32
CA LEU A 502 27.36 4.18 -1.83
C LEU A 502 28.60 3.46 -1.27
N GLY A 503 29.55 3.14 -2.14
CA GLY A 503 30.84 2.59 -1.73
C GLY A 503 32.01 3.29 -2.42
N LYS A 504 33.21 2.93 -2.01
CA LYS A 504 34.45 3.30 -2.68
C LYS A 504 35.26 2.02 -2.94
N ASN A 505 35.84 1.92 -4.13
CA ASN A 505 36.78 0.84 -4.43
C ASN A 505 38.16 1.12 -3.80
N ALA A 506 39.09 0.18 -3.94
CA ALA A 506 40.45 0.32 -3.41
C ALA A 506 41.22 1.56 -3.94
N LYS A 507 40.79 2.12 -5.07
CA LYS A 507 41.35 3.35 -5.67
C LYS A 507 40.59 4.62 -5.22
N GLY A 508 39.69 4.53 -4.24
CA GLY A 508 38.88 5.65 -3.76
C GLY A 508 37.75 6.09 -4.68
N GLN A 509 37.52 5.41 -5.80
CA GLN A 509 36.47 5.77 -6.76
C GLN A 509 35.10 5.31 -6.25
N ILE A 510 34.08 6.16 -6.49
CA ILE A 510 32.69 5.88 -6.15
C ILE A 510 32.20 4.65 -6.92
N ILE A 511 31.64 3.70 -6.20
CA ILE A 511 31.01 2.49 -6.74
C ILE A 511 29.65 2.25 -6.11
N LYS A 512 28.82 1.52 -6.85
CA LYS A 512 27.58 0.92 -6.37
C LYS A 512 27.91 -0.41 -5.66
N ILE A 513 27.47 -0.57 -4.41
CA ILE A 513 27.69 -1.82 -3.68
C ILE A 513 26.59 -2.82 -4.07
N LYS A 514 26.99 -3.96 -4.64
CA LYS A 514 26.11 -4.99 -5.20
C LYS A 514 25.88 -6.21 -4.29
N LYS A 515 25.94 -6.03 -2.97
CA LYS A 515 25.73 -7.14 -2.01
C LYS A 515 24.35 -7.80 -2.15
N GLY A 516 23.34 -7.04 -2.53
CA GLY A 516 21.98 -7.52 -2.75
C GLY A 516 21.83 -8.51 -3.91
N ASP A 517 22.74 -8.49 -4.89
CA ASP A 517 22.66 -9.37 -6.07
C ASP A 517 22.94 -10.85 -5.77
N HIS A 518 23.48 -11.17 -4.60
CA HIS A 518 23.75 -12.53 -4.12
C HIS A 518 22.69 -13.07 -3.15
N LEU A 519 21.60 -12.32 -2.95
CA LEU A 519 20.52 -12.72 -2.05
C LEU A 519 19.67 -13.85 -2.66
N PRO A 520 18.93 -14.62 -1.81
CA PRO A 520 17.97 -15.61 -2.30
C PRO A 520 16.96 -15.00 -3.26
N SER A 521 16.51 -15.78 -4.25
CA SER A 521 15.63 -15.36 -5.35
C SER A 521 14.44 -14.51 -4.91
N LYS A 522 13.80 -14.85 -3.79
CA LYS A 522 12.64 -14.11 -3.24
C LYS A 522 12.94 -12.67 -2.80
N ARG A 523 14.21 -12.33 -2.59
CA ARG A 523 14.66 -11.02 -2.13
C ARG A 523 15.25 -10.16 -3.25
N LEU A 524 15.67 -10.78 -4.36
CA LEU A 524 16.34 -10.10 -5.47
C LEU A 524 15.52 -8.92 -6.00
N ALA A 525 14.22 -9.09 -6.20
CA ALA A 525 13.37 -8.05 -6.78
C ALA A 525 13.39 -6.73 -6.00
N MET A 526 13.44 -6.79 -4.67
CA MET A 526 13.37 -5.60 -3.81
C MET A 526 14.73 -5.07 -3.35
N GLU A 527 15.77 -5.92 -3.30
CA GLU A 527 17.01 -5.60 -2.60
C GLU A 527 18.29 -5.72 -3.45
N SER A 528 18.19 -6.26 -4.67
CA SER A 528 19.32 -6.30 -5.60
C SER A 528 19.58 -4.94 -6.25
N THR A 529 20.53 -4.88 -7.16
CA THR A 529 20.77 -3.70 -8.01
C THR A 529 20.31 -3.87 -9.45
N ASN A 530 19.65 -4.98 -9.79
CA ASN A 530 19.27 -5.34 -11.16
C ASN A 530 18.35 -4.29 -11.82
N PHE A 531 17.30 -3.82 -11.12
CA PHE A 531 16.44 -2.76 -11.66
C PHE A 531 17.17 -1.42 -11.77
N THR A 532 18.05 -1.11 -10.83
CA THR A 532 18.86 0.13 -10.93
C THR A 532 19.87 0.03 -12.05
N ASP A 533 20.37 -1.16 -12.39
CA ASP A 533 21.24 -1.37 -13.56
C ASP A 533 20.43 -1.32 -14.86
N ALA A 534 19.23 -1.87 -14.91
CA ALA A 534 18.32 -1.69 -16.04
C ALA A 534 17.99 -0.21 -16.27
N LEU A 535 17.71 0.56 -15.23
CA LEU A 535 17.51 2.02 -15.33
C LEU A 535 18.78 2.73 -15.79
N LYS A 536 19.97 2.31 -15.32
CA LYS A 536 21.27 2.85 -15.76
C LYS A 536 21.40 2.75 -17.28
N TYR A 537 21.12 1.59 -17.89
CA TYR A 537 21.21 1.43 -19.35
C TYR A 537 20.21 2.33 -20.08
N LEU A 538 19.01 2.49 -19.56
CA LEU A 538 17.98 3.33 -20.13
C LEU A 538 18.33 4.82 -20.10
N ILE A 539 18.92 5.30 -19.01
CA ILE A 539 19.13 6.73 -18.74
C ILE A 539 20.56 7.18 -19.06
N CYS A 540 21.59 6.36 -18.83
CA CYS A 540 22.98 6.78 -18.98
C CYS A 540 23.43 6.82 -20.45
N ARG A 541 22.76 7.64 -21.24
CA ARG A 541 23.05 7.86 -22.67
C ARG A 541 24.29 8.75 -22.82
N PRO A 542 25.16 8.54 -23.82
CA PRO A 542 26.38 9.32 -24.01
C PRO A 542 26.15 10.84 -24.01
N LYS A 543 25.09 11.32 -24.68
CA LYS A 543 24.72 12.74 -24.71
C LYS A 543 24.44 13.33 -23.32
N TRP A 544 23.75 12.58 -22.46
CA TRP A 544 23.38 13.06 -21.12
C TRP A 544 24.56 12.97 -20.14
N ILE A 545 25.39 11.94 -20.25
CA ILE A 545 26.65 11.82 -19.50
C ILE A 545 27.59 13.02 -19.84
N ALA A 546 27.70 13.38 -21.11
CA ALA A 546 28.51 14.53 -21.55
C ALA A 546 28.04 15.84 -20.92
N ILE A 547 26.72 16.08 -20.86
CA ILE A 547 26.13 17.27 -20.20
C ILE A 547 26.49 17.28 -18.71
N ALA A 548 26.36 16.15 -18.02
CA ALA A 548 26.69 16.08 -16.60
C ALA A 548 28.16 16.32 -16.31
N LYS A 549 29.08 15.82 -17.16
CA LYS A 549 30.52 16.05 -17.07
C LYS A 549 30.90 17.53 -17.33
N GLN A 550 30.29 18.15 -18.35
CA GLN A 550 30.52 19.58 -18.63
C GLN A 550 30.16 20.46 -17.42
N ARG A 551 29.03 20.17 -16.77
CA ARG A 551 28.61 20.92 -15.58
C ARG A 551 29.60 20.77 -14.41
N GLN A 552 30.13 19.57 -14.17
CA GLN A 552 31.09 19.35 -13.10
C GLN A 552 32.37 20.22 -13.33
N ASN A 553 32.85 20.27 -14.56
CA ASN A 553 34.05 21.08 -14.90
C ASN A 553 33.80 22.58 -14.73
N SER A 554 32.61 23.08 -15.04
CA SER A 554 32.26 24.48 -14.81
C SER A 554 32.21 24.86 -13.33
N VAL A 555 31.66 23.99 -12.48
CA VAL A 555 31.60 24.23 -11.02
C VAL A 555 33.01 24.19 -10.39
N SER A 556 33.90 23.30 -10.87
CA SER A 556 35.28 23.24 -10.36
C SER A 556 36.14 24.43 -10.79
N SER A 557 35.86 25.05 -11.95
CA SER A 557 36.54 26.27 -12.38
C SER A 557 36.14 27.49 -11.55
N ASP A 558 34.87 27.57 -11.13
CA ASP A 558 34.37 28.69 -10.30
C ASP A 558 34.92 28.66 -8.85
N VAL A 559 35.34 27.48 -8.35
CA VAL A 559 35.94 27.33 -7.02
C VAL A 559 37.43 27.72 -7.01
N ASN A 560 38.09 27.63 -8.16
CA ASN A 560 39.51 28.03 -8.28
C ASN A 560 39.74 29.55 -8.55
N ILE A 561 38.67 30.34 -8.63
CA ILE A 561 38.69 31.79 -8.87
C ILE A 561 38.30 32.60 -7.60
N ARG A 562 38.16 31.97 -6.45
CA ARG A 562 37.88 32.64 -5.16
C ARG A 562 39.02 32.42 -4.18
#